data_5a89e262b02d0892bad534821b291b40
#
_entry.id   5a89e262b02d0892bad534821b291b40
#
_cell.length_a   1.000
_cell.length_b   1.000
_cell.length_c   1.000
_cell.angle_alpha   90.00
_cell.angle_beta   90.00
_cell.angle_gamma   90.00
#
_symmetry.space_group_name_H-M   'P 1'
#
loop_
_entity.id
_entity.type
_entity.pdbx_description
1 polymer ?
#
loop_
_entity_poly.entity_id
_entity_poly.type
_entity_poly.pdbx_seq_one_letter_code
_entity_poly.pdbx_strand_id
1 'polypeptide(L)'
;MSKPLIVITGASSGFGAEIAKLFNADGFPMLLLGRRTDKIKALPLDFTNVLVESVDVTDKTSFENAITKAEEKYGKTDLLVNNAGVMLLGNVLNQDPAEWKQMMDTNVLGVLNGMQIVLPQMVERQGGTVINMSSLAGKKTFTNHAAYVASKFGVHGLSETIREEVSGKNVRISLVAPGAAETELLTHVTDESALNDYNLWKESMGGTTLAPERVAQTVKFIYDMPQTVNIREIDIAATNQ
;
A
#
# COMPACT_ATOMS: atom_id res chain seq x y z
N MET A 1 -1.33 19.78 20.59
CA MET A 1 -0.26 18.83 20.17
C MET A 1 -0.27 18.77 18.64
N SER A 2 0.87 18.80 17.99
CA SER A 2 0.98 18.59 16.56
C SER A 2 0.50 17.17 16.21
N LYS A 3 -0.18 17.00 15.06
CA LYS A 3 -0.55 15.66 14.59
C LYS A 3 0.71 14.88 14.20
N PRO A 4 0.71 13.54 14.34
CA PRO A 4 1.87 12.71 14.01
C PRO A 4 2.07 12.54 12.50
N LEU A 5 3.30 12.18 12.10
CA LEU A 5 3.69 12.00 10.70
C LEU A 5 3.08 10.72 10.11
N ILE A 6 2.47 10.88 8.93
CA ILE A 6 1.94 9.80 8.10
C ILE A 6 2.83 9.62 6.86
N VAL A 7 3.27 8.41 6.58
CA VAL A 7 4.07 8.06 5.39
C VAL A 7 3.24 7.17 4.47
N ILE A 8 3.13 7.55 3.19
CA ILE A 8 2.34 6.82 2.20
C ILE A 8 3.21 6.54 0.97
N THR A 9 3.42 5.27 0.64
CA THR A 9 4.10 4.86 -0.60
C THR A 9 3.09 4.70 -1.74
N GLY A 10 3.53 4.94 -2.99
CA GLY A 10 2.64 4.86 -4.15
C GLY A 10 1.53 5.91 -4.15
N ALA A 11 1.81 7.11 -3.61
CA ALA A 11 0.83 8.17 -3.42
C ALA A 11 0.39 8.90 -4.71
N SER A 12 0.92 8.53 -5.88
CA SER A 12 0.67 9.25 -7.14
C SER A 12 -0.69 8.97 -7.77
N SER A 13 -1.40 7.93 -7.36
CA SER A 13 -2.69 7.52 -7.95
C SER A 13 -3.43 6.50 -7.07
N GLY A 14 -4.65 6.15 -7.46
CA GLY A 14 -5.43 5.08 -6.83
C GLY A 14 -5.58 5.23 -5.32
N PHE A 15 -5.43 4.14 -4.60
CA PHE A 15 -5.62 4.13 -3.14
C PHE A 15 -4.69 5.10 -2.41
N GLY A 16 -3.41 5.15 -2.80
CA GLY A 16 -2.43 6.03 -2.16
C GLY A 16 -2.80 7.51 -2.25
N ALA A 17 -3.33 7.95 -3.39
CA ALA A 17 -3.82 9.31 -3.57
C ALA A 17 -5.05 9.60 -2.71
N GLU A 18 -6.02 8.68 -2.65
CA GLU A 18 -7.22 8.86 -1.84
C GLU A 18 -6.93 8.82 -0.33
N ILE A 19 -5.99 7.95 0.11
CA ILE A 19 -5.50 7.95 1.49
C ILE A 19 -4.85 9.30 1.80
N ALA A 20 -3.99 9.82 0.90
CA ALA A 20 -3.34 11.11 1.09
C ALA A 20 -4.37 12.26 1.22
N LYS A 21 -5.41 12.30 0.37
CA LYS A 21 -6.49 13.31 0.46
C LYS A 21 -7.20 13.26 1.81
N LEU A 22 -7.52 12.07 2.29
CA LEU A 22 -8.26 11.90 3.54
C LEU A 22 -7.46 12.37 4.76
N PHE A 23 -6.18 11.98 4.86
CA PHE A 23 -5.31 12.43 5.96
C PHE A 23 -4.94 13.92 5.84
N ASN A 24 -4.82 14.45 4.61
CA ASN A 24 -4.58 15.87 4.37
C ASN A 24 -5.75 16.72 4.85
N ALA A 25 -6.99 16.34 4.54
CA ALA A 25 -8.20 17.04 4.99
C ALA A 25 -8.27 17.12 6.52
N ASP A 26 -7.74 16.11 7.22
CA ASP A 26 -7.62 16.13 8.68
C ASP A 26 -6.39 16.90 9.16
N GLY A 27 -5.54 17.46 8.29
CA GLY A 27 -4.38 18.29 8.63
C GLY A 27 -3.21 17.51 9.24
N PHE A 28 -3.03 16.24 8.88
CA PHE A 28 -1.83 15.47 9.26
C PHE A 28 -0.60 15.91 8.46
N PRO A 29 0.60 16.03 9.08
CA PRO A 29 1.83 16.12 8.34
C PRO A 29 2.07 14.80 7.59
N MET A 30 2.53 14.89 6.32
CA MET A 30 2.67 13.72 5.49
C MET A 30 3.99 13.69 4.72
N LEU A 31 4.51 12.48 4.55
CA LEU A 31 5.50 12.15 3.52
C LEU A 31 4.81 11.30 2.44
N LEU A 32 4.74 11.84 1.23
CA LEU A 32 4.15 11.17 0.07
C LEU A 32 5.26 10.71 -0.88
N LEU A 33 5.33 9.40 -1.10
CA LEU A 33 6.38 8.75 -1.87
C LEU A 33 5.84 8.14 -3.15
N GLY A 34 6.60 8.31 -4.22
CA GLY A 34 6.31 7.68 -5.52
C GLY A 34 7.30 8.15 -6.58
N ARG A 35 7.42 7.38 -7.67
CA ARG A 35 8.31 7.73 -8.79
C ARG A 35 7.80 8.93 -9.60
N ARG A 36 6.47 9.14 -9.63
CA ARG A 36 5.79 10.20 -10.39
C ARG A 36 5.39 11.35 -9.46
N THR A 37 6.37 12.12 -9.02
CA THR A 37 6.15 13.23 -8.07
C THR A 37 5.31 14.37 -8.64
N ASP A 38 5.33 14.57 -9.94
CA ASP A 38 4.48 15.52 -10.66
C ASP A 38 2.99 15.20 -10.46
N LYS A 39 2.61 13.93 -10.55
CA LYS A 39 1.22 13.50 -10.26
C LYS A 39 0.85 13.71 -8.79
N ILE A 40 1.76 13.46 -7.85
CA ILE A 40 1.51 13.73 -6.42
C ILE A 40 1.28 15.22 -6.19
N LYS A 41 2.13 16.07 -6.76
CA LYS A 41 2.03 17.53 -6.64
C LYS A 41 0.78 18.12 -7.31
N ALA A 42 0.17 17.39 -8.25
CA ALA A 42 -1.08 17.77 -8.91
C ALA A 42 -2.33 17.36 -8.11
N LEU A 43 -2.19 16.60 -7.03
CA LEU A 43 -3.33 16.24 -6.18
C LEU A 43 -3.90 17.49 -5.48
N PRO A 44 -5.21 17.56 -5.24
CA PRO A 44 -5.87 18.67 -4.56
C PRO A 44 -5.62 18.62 -3.04
N LEU A 45 -4.37 18.87 -2.62
CA LEU A 45 -3.92 18.83 -1.23
C LEU A 45 -3.48 20.22 -0.75
N ASP A 46 -3.62 20.46 0.55
CA ASP A 46 -2.87 21.53 1.23
C ASP A 46 -1.44 21.04 1.47
N PHE A 47 -0.47 21.57 0.74
CA PHE A 47 0.93 21.19 0.81
C PHE A 47 1.72 21.84 1.96
N THR A 48 1.09 22.61 2.83
CA THR A 48 1.76 23.30 3.95
C THR A 48 2.57 22.32 4.82
N ASN A 49 2.01 21.14 5.11
CA ASN A 49 2.63 20.10 5.93
C ASN A 49 2.84 18.79 5.14
N VAL A 50 3.14 18.90 3.85
CA VAL A 50 3.38 17.74 2.98
C VAL A 50 4.79 17.81 2.40
N LEU A 51 5.53 16.73 2.53
CA LEU A 51 6.78 16.49 1.83
C LEU A 51 6.54 15.46 0.72
N VAL A 52 7.01 15.72 -0.48
CA VAL A 52 6.92 14.83 -1.64
C VAL A 52 8.33 14.47 -2.08
N GLU A 53 8.63 13.17 -2.08
CA GLU A 53 9.94 12.65 -2.49
C GLU A 53 9.81 11.58 -3.58
N SER A 54 10.77 11.62 -4.53
CA SER A 54 10.86 10.59 -5.58
C SER A 54 11.59 9.38 -5.03
N VAL A 55 10.85 8.31 -4.77
CA VAL A 55 11.39 7.07 -4.22
C VAL A 55 10.85 5.87 -5.00
N ASP A 56 11.75 4.97 -5.38
CA ASP A 56 11.43 3.59 -5.69
C ASP A 56 11.55 2.79 -4.39
N VAL A 57 10.48 2.11 -3.97
CA VAL A 57 10.47 1.33 -2.71
C VAL A 57 11.45 0.15 -2.71
N THR A 58 11.97 -0.23 -3.87
CA THR A 58 13.01 -1.25 -4.02
C THR A 58 14.42 -0.72 -3.67
N ASP A 59 14.62 0.60 -3.72
CA ASP A 59 15.83 1.28 -3.24
C ASP A 59 15.66 1.67 -1.77
N LYS A 60 16.09 0.75 -0.89
CA LYS A 60 16.00 0.94 0.55
C LYS A 60 16.70 2.20 1.05
N THR A 61 17.86 2.52 0.49
CA THR A 61 18.65 3.69 0.92
C THR A 61 17.93 5.00 0.61
N SER A 62 17.40 5.13 -0.61
CA SER A 62 16.58 6.28 -1.00
C SER A 62 15.33 6.40 -0.12
N PHE A 63 14.69 5.28 0.18
CA PHE A 63 13.49 5.23 1.03
C PHE A 63 13.79 5.68 2.47
N GLU A 64 14.87 5.17 3.07
CA GLU A 64 15.30 5.54 4.42
C GLU A 64 15.66 7.03 4.52
N ASN A 65 16.41 7.56 3.54
CA ASN A 65 16.74 8.98 3.49
C ASN A 65 15.50 9.88 3.42
N ALA A 66 14.48 9.49 2.64
CA ALA A 66 13.24 10.24 2.55
C ALA A 66 12.46 10.25 3.87
N ILE A 67 12.39 9.10 4.56
CA ILE A 67 11.77 9.00 5.89
C ILE A 67 12.53 9.86 6.90
N THR A 68 13.86 9.74 6.97
CA THR A 68 14.70 10.53 7.89
C THR A 68 14.46 12.01 7.71
N LYS A 69 14.47 12.51 6.47
CA LYS A 69 14.20 13.91 6.15
C LYS A 69 12.81 14.37 6.62
N ALA A 70 11.79 13.53 6.48
CA ALA A 70 10.44 13.85 6.94
C ALA A 70 10.36 13.85 8.48
N GLU A 71 11.02 12.90 9.14
CA GLU A 71 11.05 12.80 10.59
C GLU A 71 11.79 13.97 11.27
N GLU A 72 12.86 14.46 10.66
CA GLU A 72 13.54 15.68 11.11
C GLU A 72 12.61 16.90 11.11
N LYS A 73 11.67 16.96 10.16
CA LYS A 73 10.76 18.10 10.00
C LYS A 73 9.48 17.96 10.82
N TYR A 74 8.91 16.77 10.92
CA TYR A 74 7.55 16.54 11.41
C TYR A 74 7.49 15.64 12.66
N GLY A 75 8.62 15.10 13.10
CA GLY A 75 8.66 14.08 14.16
C GLY A 75 8.51 12.67 13.63
N LYS A 76 8.58 11.70 14.54
CA LYS A 76 8.65 10.27 14.19
C LYS A 76 7.43 9.76 13.42
N THR A 77 7.69 8.87 12.47
CA THR A 77 6.65 8.20 11.66
C THR A 77 5.70 7.40 12.55
N ASP A 78 4.44 7.79 12.59
CA ASP A 78 3.41 7.12 13.40
C ASP A 78 2.57 6.12 12.58
N LEU A 79 2.32 6.44 11.32
CA LEU A 79 1.70 5.53 10.36
C LEU A 79 2.58 5.38 9.12
N LEU A 80 2.88 4.14 8.74
CA LEU A 80 3.38 3.79 7.42
C LEU A 80 2.29 3.03 6.65
N VAL A 81 1.90 3.54 5.48
CA VAL A 81 1.05 2.82 4.53
C VAL A 81 1.92 2.31 3.38
N ASN A 82 2.23 1.03 3.39
CA ASN A 82 2.89 0.34 2.28
C ASN A 82 1.85 0.07 1.18
N ASN A 83 1.63 1.06 0.33
CA ASN A 83 0.63 0.99 -0.74
C ASN A 83 1.26 0.82 -2.14
N ALA A 84 2.52 1.19 -2.35
CA ALA A 84 3.19 1.00 -3.63
C ALA A 84 3.10 -0.47 -4.07
N GLY A 85 2.71 -0.69 -5.32
CA GLY A 85 2.58 -2.02 -5.89
C GLY A 85 2.39 -1.98 -7.39
N VAL A 86 2.66 -3.11 -8.03
CA VAL A 86 2.45 -3.32 -9.47
C VAL A 86 1.69 -4.63 -9.69
N MET A 87 0.88 -4.67 -10.73
CA MET A 87 0.18 -5.85 -11.18
C MET A 87 0.40 -5.99 -12.69
N LEU A 88 1.21 -6.98 -13.05
CA LEU A 88 1.54 -7.30 -14.43
C LEU A 88 0.90 -8.67 -14.71
N LEU A 89 -0.18 -8.67 -15.49
CA LEU A 89 -0.94 -9.88 -15.80
C LEU A 89 -0.34 -10.55 -17.02
N GLY A 90 -0.32 -11.87 -17.00
CA GLY A 90 0.13 -12.66 -18.15
C GLY A 90 0.02 -14.15 -17.85
N ASN A 91 -0.15 -14.93 -18.93
CA ASN A 91 -0.14 -16.39 -18.82
C ASN A 91 1.29 -16.87 -18.53
N VAL A 92 1.43 -17.78 -17.56
CA VAL A 92 2.74 -18.29 -17.13
C VAL A 92 3.58 -18.90 -18.27
N LEU A 93 2.95 -19.36 -19.34
CA LEU A 93 3.66 -19.93 -20.49
C LEU A 93 4.40 -18.88 -21.34
N ASN A 94 3.96 -17.60 -21.27
CA ASN A 94 4.46 -16.56 -22.18
C ASN A 94 4.89 -15.28 -21.44
N GLN A 95 4.55 -15.12 -20.16
CA GLN A 95 4.88 -13.91 -19.40
C GLN A 95 6.39 -13.77 -19.18
N ASP A 96 6.93 -12.58 -19.40
CA ASP A 96 8.36 -12.28 -19.17
C ASP A 96 8.73 -12.47 -17.68
N PRO A 97 9.73 -13.31 -17.36
CA PRO A 97 10.23 -13.47 -16.00
C PRO A 97 10.70 -12.15 -15.34
N ALA A 98 11.07 -11.14 -16.10
CA ALA A 98 11.40 -9.81 -15.58
C ALA A 98 10.19 -9.14 -14.91
N GLU A 99 8.97 -9.38 -15.41
CA GLU A 99 7.74 -8.90 -14.80
C GLU A 99 7.47 -9.58 -13.45
N TRP A 100 7.76 -10.89 -13.35
CA TRP A 100 7.64 -11.61 -12.07
C TRP A 100 8.59 -11.03 -11.04
N LYS A 101 9.85 -10.81 -11.44
CA LYS A 101 10.85 -10.20 -10.56
C LYS A 101 10.41 -8.81 -10.11
N GLN A 102 9.90 -7.99 -11.01
CA GLN A 102 9.41 -6.65 -10.69
C GLN A 102 8.27 -6.67 -9.67
N MET A 103 7.32 -7.63 -9.80
CA MET A 103 6.23 -7.80 -8.83
C MET A 103 6.75 -8.23 -7.46
N MET A 104 7.70 -9.15 -7.39
CA MET A 104 8.30 -9.59 -6.12
C MET A 104 9.10 -8.47 -5.48
N ASP A 105 9.93 -7.77 -6.24
CA ASP A 105 10.76 -6.67 -5.72
C ASP A 105 9.87 -5.53 -5.19
N THR A 106 8.85 -5.10 -5.95
CA THR A 106 8.00 -3.97 -5.53
C THR A 106 7.03 -4.37 -4.44
N ASN A 107 6.26 -5.46 -4.65
CA ASN A 107 5.13 -5.79 -3.79
C ASN A 107 5.56 -6.47 -2.48
N VAL A 108 6.70 -7.18 -2.46
CA VAL A 108 7.17 -7.91 -1.29
C VAL A 108 8.39 -7.23 -0.65
N LEU A 109 9.50 -7.08 -1.41
CA LEU A 109 10.71 -6.48 -0.85
C LEU A 109 10.52 -4.99 -0.54
N GLY A 110 9.75 -4.25 -1.35
CA GLY A 110 9.40 -2.86 -1.07
C GLY A 110 8.63 -2.70 0.25
N VAL A 111 7.71 -3.62 0.56
CA VAL A 111 6.99 -3.65 1.85
C VAL A 111 7.93 -3.94 3.00
N LEU A 112 8.82 -4.94 2.85
CA LEU A 112 9.82 -5.29 3.86
C LEU A 112 10.79 -4.13 4.12
N ASN A 113 11.24 -3.42 3.07
CA ASN A 113 12.09 -2.24 3.22
C ASN A 113 11.41 -1.18 4.09
N GLY A 114 10.16 -0.82 3.78
CA GLY A 114 9.41 0.16 4.56
C GLY A 114 9.27 -0.24 6.02
N MET A 115 8.90 -1.50 6.28
CA MET A 115 8.76 -2.02 7.64
C MET A 115 10.11 -2.02 8.38
N GLN A 116 11.19 -2.47 7.75
CA GLN A 116 12.51 -2.52 8.36
C GLN A 116 13.06 -1.12 8.71
N ILE A 117 12.65 -0.07 8.00
CA ILE A 117 13.04 1.32 8.28
C ILE A 117 12.30 1.85 9.52
N VAL A 118 10.98 1.64 9.62
CA VAL A 118 10.17 2.30 10.67
C VAL A 118 10.04 1.49 11.96
N LEU A 119 10.05 0.15 11.88
CA LEU A 119 9.77 -0.70 13.03
C LEU A 119 10.76 -0.56 14.19
N PRO A 120 12.09 -0.41 14.01
CA PRO A 120 13.02 -0.28 15.13
C PRO A 120 12.61 0.85 16.08
N GLN A 121 12.34 2.03 15.55
CA GLN A 121 11.92 3.18 16.37
C GLN A 121 10.48 3.05 16.91
N MET A 122 9.57 2.37 16.18
CA MET A 122 8.23 2.10 16.68
C MET A 122 8.24 1.15 17.88
N VAL A 123 9.10 0.12 17.83
CA VAL A 123 9.31 -0.83 18.92
C VAL A 123 9.95 -0.14 20.12
N GLU A 124 10.96 0.71 19.91
CA GLU A 124 11.66 1.44 20.98
C GLU A 124 10.70 2.36 21.76
N ARG A 125 9.86 3.15 21.04
CA ARG A 125 8.89 4.04 21.67
C ARG A 125 7.57 3.39 22.07
N GLN A 126 7.40 2.09 21.77
CA GLN A 126 6.18 1.33 22.04
C GLN A 126 4.92 1.97 21.44
N GLY A 127 4.98 2.29 20.15
CA GLY A 127 3.86 2.91 19.44
C GLY A 127 4.13 3.10 17.97
N GLY A 128 3.07 3.01 17.18
CA GLY A 128 3.07 3.18 15.74
C GLY A 128 2.23 2.14 15.04
N THR A 129 1.94 2.40 13.78
CA THR A 129 1.08 1.55 12.96
C THR A 129 1.71 1.34 11.58
N VAL A 130 1.70 0.12 11.09
CA VAL A 130 1.98 -0.19 9.69
C VAL A 130 0.73 -0.81 9.08
N ILE A 131 0.31 -0.30 7.92
CA ILE A 131 -0.77 -0.87 7.13
C ILE A 131 -0.20 -1.30 5.78
N ASN A 132 -0.24 -2.61 5.51
CA ASN A 132 0.21 -3.18 4.25
C ASN A 132 -0.98 -3.38 3.31
N MET A 133 -0.89 -2.83 2.09
CA MET A 133 -1.91 -3.01 1.08
C MET A 133 -1.69 -4.33 0.34
N SER A 134 -2.57 -5.29 0.59
CA SER A 134 -2.61 -6.56 -0.13
C SER A 134 -3.68 -6.54 -1.24
N SER A 135 -4.39 -7.62 -1.40
CA SER A 135 -5.48 -7.85 -2.35
C SER A 135 -6.24 -9.11 -1.94
N LEU A 136 -7.45 -9.31 -2.42
CA LEU A 136 -8.10 -10.63 -2.40
C LEU A 136 -7.27 -11.69 -3.15
N ALA A 137 -6.36 -11.27 -4.05
CA ALA A 137 -5.35 -12.15 -4.67
C ALA A 137 -4.28 -12.65 -3.69
N GLY A 138 -4.25 -12.17 -2.46
CA GLY A 138 -3.47 -12.75 -1.35
C GLY A 138 -4.17 -13.89 -0.62
N LYS A 139 -5.42 -14.21 -0.97
CA LYS A 139 -6.26 -15.24 -0.33
C LYS A 139 -6.80 -16.29 -1.30
N LYS A 140 -7.01 -15.91 -2.54
CA LYS A 140 -7.50 -16.81 -3.60
C LYS A 140 -6.71 -16.59 -4.88
N THR A 141 -6.77 -17.55 -5.77
CA THR A 141 -6.05 -17.56 -7.04
C THR A 141 -6.93 -17.00 -8.17
N PHE A 142 -6.27 -16.47 -9.19
CA PHE A 142 -6.90 -15.98 -10.41
C PHE A 142 -6.05 -16.42 -11.61
N THR A 143 -6.70 -16.74 -12.73
CA THR A 143 -6.01 -17.03 -13.99
C THR A 143 -5.19 -15.81 -14.43
N ASN A 144 -4.04 -16.02 -15.06
CA ASN A 144 -3.12 -14.98 -15.53
C ASN A 144 -2.49 -14.08 -14.41
N HIS A 145 -2.60 -14.47 -13.14
CA HIS A 145 -2.11 -13.69 -12.00
C HIS A 145 -0.99 -14.39 -11.20
N ALA A 146 -0.30 -15.40 -11.76
CA ALA A 146 0.56 -16.28 -10.97
C ALA A 146 1.54 -15.54 -10.06
N ALA A 147 2.39 -14.66 -10.61
CA ALA A 147 3.38 -13.93 -9.82
C ALA A 147 2.74 -12.84 -8.93
N TYR A 148 1.66 -12.20 -9.39
CA TYR A 148 0.91 -11.24 -8.57
C TYR A 148 0.29 -11.92 -7.35
N VAL A 149 -0.40 -13.03 -7.55
CA VAL A 149 -0.95 -13.86 -6.46
C VAL A 149 0.16 -14.26 -5.49
N ALA A 150 1.28 -14.83 -5.98
CA ALA A 150 2.41 -15.19 -5.14
C ALA A 150 2.93 -14.00 -4.31
N SER A 151 3.06 -12.82 -4.91
CA SER A 151 3.50 -11.61 -4.20
C SER A 151 2.51 -11.20 -3.10
N LYS A 152 1.20 -11.27 -3.36
CA LYS A 152 0.19 -10.86 -2.38
C LYS A 152 0.00 -11.90 -1.27
N PHE A 153 0.09 -13.20 -1.55
CA PHE A 153 0.22 -14.22 -0.49
C PHE A 153 1.48 -13.99 0.36
N GLY A 154 2.61 -13.60 -0.28
CA GLY A 154 3.82 -13.21 0.43
C GLY A 154 3.59 -12.05 1.40
N VAL A 155 2.84 -11.01 0.98
CA VAL A 155 2.49 -9.86 1.84
C VAL A 155 1.66 -10.30 3.04
N HIS A 156 0.72 -11.25 2.88
CA HIS A 156 -0.03 -11.81 4.02
C HIS A 156 0.90 -12.52 5.00
N GLY A 157 1.75 -13.45 4.50
CA GLY A 157 2.66 -14.22 5.33
C GLY A 157 3.65 -13.34 6.10
N LEU A 158 4.31 -12.38 5.41
CA LEU A 158 5.26 -11.49 6.07
C LEU A 158 4.59 -10.56 7.10
N SER A 159 3.39 -10.07 6.80
CA SER A 159 2.67 -9.17 7.72
C SER A 159 2.32 -9.87 9.03
N GLU A 160 1.83 -11.11 8.95
CA GLU A 160 1.49 -11.89 10.15
C GLU A 160 2.75 -12.29 10.93
N THR A 161 3.81 -12.73 10.26
CA THR A 161 5.08 -13.07 10.92
C THR A 161 5.66 -11.87 11.67
N ILE A 162 5.75 -10.71 11.01
CA ILE A 162 6.29 -9.49 11.64
C ILE A 162 5.37 -9.01 12.78
N ARG A 163 4.05 -9.13 12.63
CA ARG A 163 3.10 -8.83 13.71
C ARG A 163 3.39 -9.65 14.96
N GLU A 164 3.73 -10.94 14.80
CA GLU A 164 4.12 -11.80 15.94
C GLU A 164 5.45 -11.37 16.54
N GLU A 165 6.45 -11.04 15.72
CA GLU A 165 7.79 -10.59 16.16
C GLU A 165 7.72 -9.31 16.99
N VAL A 166 6.81 -8.37 16.66
CA VAL A 166 6.60 -7.12 17.41
C VAL A 166 5.48 -7.21 18.45
N SER A 167 4.95 -8.40 18.68
CA SER A 167 3.92 -8.65 19.70
C SER A 167 4.37 -8.19 21.07
N GLY A 168 3.50 -7.50 21.82
CA GLY A 168 3.84 -6.93 23.12
C GLY A 168 4.66 -5.64 23.11
N LYS A 169 4.99 -5.09 21.93
CA LYS A 169 5.69 -3.81 21.76
C LYS A 169 4.75 -2.64 21.46
N ASN A 170 3.44 -2.85 21.57
CA ASN A 170 2.41 -1.86 21.29
C ASN A 170 2.50 -1.25 19.86
N VAL A 171 3.03 -2.03 18.90
CA VAL A 171 3.08 -1.69 17.48
C VAL A 171 1.99 -2.46 16.75
N ARG A 172 1.22 -1.77 15.92
CA ARG A 172 0.13 -2.38 15.14
C ARG A 172 0.61 -2.69 13.72
N ILE A 173 0.43 -3.93 13.30
CA ILE A 173 0.61 -4.35 11.90
C ILE A 173 -0.76 -4.78 11.40
N SER A 174 -1.24 -4.12 10.37
CA SER A 174 -2.57 -4.36 9.78
C SER A 174 -2.44 -4.62 8.27
N LEU A 175 -3.41 -5.33 7.74
CA LEU A 175 -3.48 -5.69 6.34
C LEU A 175 -4.84 -5.27 5.78
N VAL A 176 -4.84 -4.62 4.64
CA VAL A 176 -6.06 -4.31 3.87
C VAL A 176 -5.98 -5.08 2.56
N ALA A 177 -6.99 -5.89 2.27
CA ALA A 177 -7.07 -6.74 1.08
C ALA A 177 -8.24 -6.31 0.18
N PRO A 178 -8.04 -5.32 -0.71
CA PRO A 178 -9.08 -4.89 -1.62
C PRO A 178 -9.37 -5.92 -2.70
N GLY A 179 -10.64 -5.95 -3.13
CA GLY A 179 -11.06 -6.58 -4.37
C GLY A 179 -10.78 -5.71 -5.61
N ALA A 180 -11.50 -6.00 -6.70
CA ALA A 180 -11.40 -5.22 -7.93
C ALA A 180 -11.82 -3.76 -7.66
N ALA A 181 -10.94 -2.83 -8.03
CA ALA A 181 -11.14 -1.40 -7.83
C ALA A 181 -10.73 -0.59 -9.05
N GLU A 182 -11.31 0.58 -9.20
CA GLU A 182 -10.96 1.51 -10.29
C GLU A 182 -9.67 2.27 -9.94
N THR A 183 -8.55 1.73 -10.38
CA THR A 183 -7.22 2.34 -10.17
C THR A 183 -6.39 2.29 -11.45
N GLU A 184 -5.30 3.06 -11.49
CA GLU A 184 -4.31 2.98 -12.59
C GLU A 184 -3.52 1.65 -12.61
N LEU A 185 -3.78 0.70 -11.71
CA LEU A 185 -2.98 -0.53 -11.58
C LEU A 185 -2.98 -1.37 -12.87
N LEU A 186 -4.13 -1.42 -13.57
CA LEU A 186 -4.27 -2.13 -14.84
C LEU A 186 -3.55 -1.47 -16.02
N THR A 187 -3.19 -0.20 -15.93
CA THR A 187 -2.48 0.49 -17.03
C THR A 187 -1.05 -0.01 -17.23
N HIS A 188 -0.54 -0.82 -16.32
CA HIS A 188 0.78 -1.45 -16.43
C HIS A 188 0.74 -2.80 -17.15
N VAL A 189 -0.45 -3.37 -17.41
CA VAL A 189 -0.60 -4.66 -18.10
C VAL A 189 -0.33 -4.47 -19.59
N THR A 190 0.63 -5.22 -20.12
CA THR A 190 1.05 -5.18 -21.53
C THR A 190 0.45 -6.33 -22.35
N ASP A 191 0.01 -7.42 -21.70
CA ASP A 191 -0.66 -8.55 -22.34
C ASP A 191 -2.15 -8.23 -22.55
N GLU A 192 -2.51 -7.92 -23.80
CA GLU A 192 -3.89 -7.57 -24.17
C GLU A 192 -4.87 -8.73 -23.92
N SER A 193 -4.45 -9.99 -24.08
CA SER A 193 -5.30 -11.15 -23.81
C SER A 193 -5.62 -11.27 -22.32
N ALA A 194 -4.61 -11.14 -21.46
CA ALA A 194 -4.78 -11.17 -20.01
C ALA A 194 -5.63 -10.00 -19.51
N LEU A 195 -5.47 -8.81 -20.11
CA LEU A 195 -6.28 -7.63 -19.80
C LEU A 195 -7.74 -7.83 -20.20
N ASN A 196 -7.99 -8.43 -21.39
CA ASN A 196 -9.34 -8.74 -21.85
C ASN A 196 -10.01 -9.76 -20.93
N ASP A 197 -9.32 -10.84 -20.55
CA ASP A 197 -9.83 -11.85 -19.62
C ASP A 197 -10.20 -11.22 -18.26
N TYR A 198 -9.37 -10.29 -17.76
CA TYR A 198 -9.67 -9.56 -16.54
C TYR A 198 -10.92 -8.69 -16.67
N ASN A 199 -11.10 -7.99 -17.78
CA ASN A 199 -12.27 -7.16 -18.04
C ASN A 199 -13.55 -8.01 -18.15
N LEU A 200 -13.50 -9.14 -18.85
CA LEU A 200 -14.62 -10.09 -18.93
C LEU A 200 -15.00 -10.64 -17.54
N TRP A 201 -13.99 -10.97 -16.73
CA TRP A 201 -14.23 -11.38 -15.35
C TRP A 201 -14.90 -10.26 -14.53
N LYS A 202 -14.45 -9.02 -14.67
CA LYS A 202 -15.06 -7.87 -14.01
C LYS A 202 -16.51 -7.64 -14.46
N GLU A 203 -16.80 -7.77 -15.75
CA GLU A 203 -18.15 -7.68 -16.31
C GLU A 203 -19.08 -8.79 -15.79
N SER A 204 -18.56 -10.01 -15.59
CA SER A 204 -19.34 -11.13 -15.04
C SER A 204 -19.84 -10.88 -13.62
N MET A 205 -19.22 -9.94 -12.88
CA MET A 205 -19.66 -9.45 -11.58
C MET A 205 -20.61 -8.24 -11.67
N GLY A 206 -21.13 -7.95 -12.88
CA GLY A 206 -22.00 -6.79 -13.10
C GLY A 206 -21.24 -5.46 -13.27
N GLY A 207 -19.94 -5.49 -13.53
CA GLY A 207 -19.11 -4.31 -13.78
C GLY A 207 -18.86 -3.41 -12.56
N THR A 208 -19.46 -3.75 -11.40
CA THR A 208 -19.29 -2.96 -10.18
C THR A 208 -17.92 -3.19 -9.57
N THR A 209 -17.18 -2.13 -9.37
CA THR A 209 -15.86 -2.13 -8.73
C THR A 209 -15.88 -1.30 -7.45
N LEU A 210 -14.90 -1.55 -6.60
CA LEU A 210 -14.74 -0.80 -5.37
C LEU A 210 -14.18 0.60 -5.67
N ALA A 211 -14.84 1.64 -5.18
CA ALA A 211 -14.34 3.00 -5.27
C ALA A 211 -13.10 3.16 -4.36
N PRO A 212 -11.99 3.76 -4.87
CA PRO A 212 -10.74 3.90 -4.10
C PRO A 212 -10.90 4.63 -2.76
N GLU A 213 -11.87 5.55 -2.67
CA GLU A 213 -12.18 6.29 -1.43
C GLU A 213 -12.64 5.36 -0.31
N ARG A 214 -13.29 4.23 -0.62
CA ARG A 214 -13.74 3.26 0.39
C ARG A 214 -12.54 2.54 1.02
N VAL A 215 -11.50 2.29 0.22
CA VAL A 215 -10.23 1.73 0.72
C VAL A 215 -9.53 2.75 1.62
N ALA A 216 -9.49 4.02 1.23
CA ALA A 216 -8.94 5.08 2.06
C ALA A 216 -9.67 5.21 3.40
N GLN A 217 -11.00 5.14 3.40
CA GLN A 217 -11.82 5.13 4.62
C GLN A 217 -11.51 3.93 5.51
N THR A 218 -11.27 2.75 4.92
CA THR A 218 -10.87 1.55 5.66
C THR A 218 -9.50 1.71 6.32
N VAL A 219 -8.51 2.28 5.62
CA VAL A 219 -7.20 2.59 6.19
C VAL A 219 -7.33 3.57 7.35
N LYS A 220 -8.13 4.63 7.16
CA LYS A 220 -8.37 5.62 8.22
C LYS A 220 -9.08 5.00 9.43
N PHE A 221 -10.07 4.15 9.22
CA PHE A 221 -10.78 3.42 10.29
C PHE A 221 -9.82 2.55 11.12
N ILE A 222 -8.91 1.82 10.47
CA ILE A 222 -7.89 1.03 11.18
C ILE A 222 -6.99 1.94 12.03
N TYR A 223 -6.54 3.05 11.44
CA TYR A 223 -5.64 3.98 12.13
C TYR A 223 -6.31 4.64 13.34
N ASP A 224 -7.58 5.06 13.22
CA ASP A 224 -8.34 5.73 14.26
C ASP A 224 -8.68 4.85 15.47
N MET A 225 -8.49 3.52 15.38
CA MET A 225 -8.65 2.65 16.53
C MET A 225 -7.64 2.99 17.62
N PRO A 226 -8.01 2.85 18.91
CA PRO A 226 -7.06 2.99 20.01
C PRO A 226 -5.80 2.14 19.78
N GLN A 227 -4.62 2.64 20.17
CA GLN A 227 -3.34 1.93 19.97
C GLN A 227 -3.33 0.51 20.58
N THR A 228 -4.17 0.25 21.57
CA THR A 228 -4.33 -1.07 22.20
C THR A 228 -5.18 -2.04 21.38
N VAL A 229 -5.78 -1.59 20.27
CA VAL A 229 -6.61 -2.39 19.38
C VAL A 229 -5.91 -2.57 18.03
N ASN A 230 -5.57 -3.78 17.67
CA ASN A 230 -5.03 -4.11 16.36
C ASN A 230 -6.07 -4.85 15.52
N ILE A 231 -6.60 -4.18 14.51
CA ILE A 231 -7.35 -4.84 13.43
C ILE A 231 -6.32 -5.50 12.53
N ARG A 232 -6.21 -6.83 12.59
CA ARG A 232 -5.16 -7.57 11.87
C ARG A 232 -5.35 -7.52 10.37
N GLU A 233 -6.60 -7.65 9.92
CA GLU A 233 -6.92 -7.73 8.51
C GLU A 233 -8.34 -7.27 8.22
N ILE A 234 -8.53 -6.59 7.09
CA ILE A 234 -9.84 -6.30 6.51
C ILE A 234 -9.83 -6.66 5.02
N ASP A 235 -10.75 -7.54 4.64
CA ASP A 235 -11.13 -7.75 3.25
C ASP A 235 -12.23 -6.76 2.89
N ILE A 236 -12.07 -6.07 1.77
CA ILE A 236 -13.06 -5.11 1.27
C ILE A 236 -13.23 -5.26 -0.24
N ALA A 237 -14.46 -5.49 -0.67
CA ALA A 237 -14.80 -5.68 -2.09
C ALA A 237 -16.17 -5.10 -2.40
N ALA A 238 -16.50 -5.02 -3.69
CA ALA A 238 -17.86 -4.76 -4.11
C ALA A 238 -18.78 -5.92 -3.68
N THR A 239 -20.04 -5.62 -3.38
CA THR A 239 -20.99 -6.61 -2.81
C THR A 239 -21.20 -7.83 -3.70
N ASN A 240 -21.00 -7.69 -5.00
CA ASN A 240 -21.17 -8.76 -5.99
C ASN A 240 -19.86 -9.44 -6.40
N GLN A 241 -18.76 -9.20 -5.68
CA GLN A 241 -17.48 -9.89 -5.86
C GLN A 241 -17.35 -11.07 -4.82
#